data_41dd4bf99a81beabf97c9923c3703ebb
#
_entry.id   41dd4bf99a81beabf97c9923c3703ebb
#
_cell.length_a   1.000
_cell.length_b   1.000
_cell.length_c   1.000
_cell.angle_alpha   90.00
_cell.angle_beta   90.00
_cell.angle_gamma   90.00
#
_symmetry.space_group_name_H-M   'P 1'
#
loop_
_entity.id
_entity.type
_entity.pdbx_description
1 polymer ?
#
loop_
_entity_poly.entity_id
_entity_poly.type
_entity_poly.pdbx_seq_one_letter_code
_entity_poly.pdbx_strand_id
1 'polypeptide(L)'
;MEGFTALDEKGLAHLLSELGLAMDLDDLKFLQTYFRDEEKRDPTITEVRVVDTYWSDHCRHTTFSTHLDAVDIGAPAVKAAYQRYLDARVEVYGEEKAAKRPQTLMDIATLGAKTLKKRGLLPELDESEEINACSIHVPAQVDGKEQDWLLMFKNETHNHPTEIEPFGGAGHLH
;
A
#
# COMPACT_ATOMS: atom_id res chain seq x y z
N MET A 1 16.17 -18.30 -19.08
CA MET A 1 17.32 -17.66 -18.37
C MET A 1 18.23 -18.79 -17.88
N GLU A 2 19.10 -19.24 -18.76
CA GLU A 2 19.94 -20.41 -18.50
C GLU A 2 20.82 -20.20 -17.25
N GLY A 3 20.83 -21.18 -16.35
CA GLY A 3 21.59 -21.15 -15.11
C GLY A 3 20.95 -20.35 -13.93
N PHE A 4 19.76 -19.79 -14.11
CA PHE A 4 19.11 -19.02 -13.06
C PHE A 4 18.96 -19.80 -11.74
N THR A 5 18.53 -21.05 -11.80
CA THR A 5 18.33 -21.91 -10.63
C THR A 5 19.62 -22.27 -9.90
N ALA A 6 20.77 -22.07 -10.51
CA ALA A 6 22.09 -22.35 -9.95
C ALA A 6 22.86 -21.08 -9.50
N LEU A 7 22.30 -19.88 -9.67
CA LEU A 7 22.95 -18.64 -9.25
C LEU A 7 23.14 -18.60 -7.73
N ASP A 8 24.27 -18.10 -7.30
CA ASP A 8 24.49 -17.71 -5.92
C ASP A 8 23.84 -16.35 -5.60
N GLU A 9 23.88 -15.93 -4.36
CA GLU A 9 23.28 -14.67 -3.90
C GLU A 9 23.83 -13.46 -4.65
N LYS A 10 25.12 -13.45 -4.98
CA LYS A 10 25.74 -12.37 -5.73
C LYS A 10 25.26 -12.35 -7.19
N GLY A 11 25.09 -13.52 -7.78
CA GLY A 11 24.53 -13.66 -9.12
C GLY A 11 23.08 -13.19 -9.19
N LEU A 12 22.26 -13.50 -8.18
CA LEU A 12 20.88 -13.01 -8.08
C LEU A 12 20.83 -11.49 -7.89
N ALA A 13 21.69 -10.93 -7.03
CA ALA A 13 21.75 -9.48 -6.80
C ALA A 13 22.20 -8.73 -8.08
N HIS A 14 23.15 -9.29 -8.82
CA HIS A 14 23.57 -8.74 -10.12
C HIS A 14 22.42 -8.77 -11.12
N LEU A 15 21.74 -9.90 -11.24
CA LEU A 15 20.60 -10.07 -12.13
C LEU A 15 19.45 -9.08 -11.82
N LEU A 16 19.15 -8.90 -10.55
CA LEU A 16 18.15 -7.95 -10.07
C LEU A 16 18.46 -6.53 -10.55
N SER A 17 19.73 -6.12 -10.42
CA SER A 17 20.19 -4.81 -10.87
C SER A 17 20.22 -4.69 -12.40
N GLU A 18 20.72 -5.71 -13.10
CA GLU A 18 20.83 -5.73 -14.57
C GLU A 18 19.47 -5.65 -15.25
N LEU A 19 18.50 -6.40 -14.74
CA LEU A 19 17.14 -6.39 -15.28
C LEU A 19 16.28 -5.23 -14.77
N GLY A 20 16.75 -4.49 -13.77
CA GLY A 20 15.98 -3.41 -13.13
C GLY A 20 14.66 -3.91 -12.54
N LEU A 21 14.71 -5.05 -11.82
CA LEU A 21 13.52 -5.64 -11.21
C LEU A 21 13.03 -4.80 -10.03
N ALA A 22 11.73 -4.77 -9.85
CA ALA A 22 11.06 -4.08 -8.74
C ALA A 22 10.98 -4.96 -7.48
N MET A 23 11.01 -6.28 -7.63
CA MET A 23 11.10 -7.23 -6.50
C MET A 23 12.45 -7.08 -5.78
N ASP A 24 12.49 -7.48 -4.51
CA ASP A 24 13.73 -7.49 -3.73
C ASP A 24 14.53 -8.81 -3.89
N LEU A 25 15.69 -8.88 -3.23
CA LEU A 25 16.56 -10.05 -3.33
C LEU A 25 15.95 -11.31 -2.71
N ASP A 26 15.17 -11.16 -1.64
CA ASP A 26 14.54 -12.29 -0.96
C ASP A 26 13.37 -12.84 -1.78
N ASP A 27 12.63 -11.98 -2.46
CA ASP A 27 11.62 -12.35 -3.46
C ASP A 27 12.25 -13.15 -4.60
N LEU A 28 13.38 -12.67 -5.13
CA LEU A 28 14.09 -13.35 -6.22
C LEU A 28 14.65 -14.72 -5.78
N LYS A 29 15.12 -14.85 -4.53
CA LYS A 29 15.53 -16.13 -3.93
C LYS A 29 14.35 -17.09 -3.80
N PHE A 30 13.20 -16.58 -3.39
CA PHE A 30 11.98 -17.38 -3.31
C PHE A 30 11.58 -17.90 -4.70
N LEU A 31 11.59 -17.02 -5.71
CA LEU A 31 11.32 -17.39 -7.09
C LEU A 31 12.31 -18.44 -7.60
N GLN A 32 13.61 -18.28 -7.32
CA GLN A 32 14.63 -19.26 -7.64
C GLN A 32 14.33 -20.63 -7.04
N THR A 33 13.94 -20.64 -5.76
CA THR A 33 13.60 -21.88 -5.05
C THR A 33 12.40 -22.57 -5.70
N TYR A 34 11.37 -21.83 -6.06
CA TYR A 34 10.20 -22.35 -6.77
C TYR A 34 10.58 -23.01 -8.10
N PHE A 35 11.33 -22.31 -8.95
CA PHE A 35 11.73 -22.87 -10.25
C PHE A 35 12.68 -24.07 -10.10
N ARG A 36 13.56 -24.06 -9.12
CA ARG A 36 14.47 -25.17 -8.85
C ARG A 36 13.74 -26.42 -8.32
N ASP A 37 12.85 -26.23 -7.33
CA ASP A 37 12.31 -27.33 -6.54
C ASP A 37 10.97 -27.84 -7.06
N GLU A 38 10.12 -26.94 -7.57
CA GLU A 38 8.79 -27.29 -8.09
C GLU A 38 8.79 -27.45 -9.61
N GLU A 39 9.19 -26.42 -10.34
CA GLU A 39 9.20 -26.43 -11.80
C GLU A 39 10.34 -27.28 -12.38
N LYS A 40 11.45 -27.43 -11.66
CA LYS A 40 12.66 -28.21 -12.05
C LYS A 40 13.25 -27.75 -13.39
N ARG A 41 13.20 -26.49 -13.66
CA ARG A 41 13.74 -25.83 -14.85
C ARG A 41 14.10 -24.38 -14.54
N ASP A 42 14.88 -23.78 -15.42
CA ASP A 42 15.08 -22.34 -15.38
C ASP A 42 13.85 -21.59 -15.92
N PRO A 43 13.54 -20.40 -15.39
CA PRO A 43 12.49 -19.54 -15.94
C PRO A 43 12.90 -18.93 -17.27
N THR A 44 11.91 -18.52 -18.04
CA THR A 44 12.11 -17.56 -19.14
C THR A 44 12.21 -16.15 -18.60
N ILE A 45 12.77 -15.24 -19.38
CA ILE A 45 12.79 -13.81 -19.02
C ILE A 45 11.39 -13.24 -18.86
N THR A 46 10.44 -13.71 -19.67
CA THR A 46 9.04 -13.30 -19.59
C THR A 46 8.42 -13.71 -18.27
N GLU A 47 8.62 -14.93 -17.80
CA GLU A 47 8.12 -15.38 -16.50
C GLU A 47 8.67 -14.54 -15.36
N VAL A 48 9.97 -14.26 -15.35
CA VAL A 48 10.58 -13.39 -14.33
C VAL A 48 9.97 -11.99 -14.36
N ARG A 49 9.78 -11.39 -15.54
CA ARG A 49 9.17 -10.08 -15.70
C ARG A 49 7.70 -10.03 -15.27
N VAL A 50 6.94 -11.07 -15.58
CA VAL A 50 5.54 -11.17 -15.16
C VAL A 50 5.45 -11.27 -13.64
N VAL A 51 6.27 -12.13 -13.02
CA VAL A 51 6.31 -12.27 -11.55
C VAL A 51 6.74 -10.96 -10.90
N ASP A 52 7.77 -10.30 -11.44
CA ASP A 52 8.23 -8.99 -10.97
C ASP A 52 7.11 -7.94 -10.97
N THR A 53 6.30 -7.91 -12.04
CA THR A 53 5.17 -6.98 -12.15
C THR A 53 4.11 -7.26 -11.09
N TYR A 54 3.76 -8.52 -10.85
CA TYR A 54 2.76 -8.88 -9.84
C TYR A 54 3.28 -8.77 -8.40
N TRP A 55 4.59 -8.94 -8.19
CA TRP A 55 5.21 -8.94 -6.86
C TRP A 55 5.76 -7.58 -6.46
N SER A 56 5.80 -6.64 -7.39
CA SER A 56 6.25 -5.28 -7.08
C SER A 56 5.36 -4.66 -5.99
N ASP A 57 5.97 -3.89 -5.11
CA ASP A 57 5.26 -3.16 -4.04
C ASP A 57 4.48 -1.97 -4.64
N HIS A 58 3.46 -2.30 -5.44
CA HIS A 58 2.60 -1.32 -6.09
C HIS A 58 1.93 -0.42 -5.05
N CYS A 59 2.04 0.88 -5.22
CA CYS A 59 1.57 1.88 -4.26
C CYS A 59 2.11 1.68 -2.82
N ARG A 60 3.20 0.94 -2.68
CA ARG A 60 3.85 0.64 -1.40
C ARG A 60 2.95 -0.07 -0.38
N HIS A 61 2.04 -0.90 -0.85
CA HIS A 61 1.14 -1.66 0.03
C HIS A 61 1.90 -2.53 1.02
N THR A 62 2.93 -3.24 0.57
CA THR A 62 3.79 -4.07 1.43
C THR A 62 4.53 -3.22 2.45
N THR A 63 5.15 -2.12 2.00
CA THR A 63 5.84 -1.16 2.89
C THR A 63 4.91 -0.62 3.96
N PHE A 64 3.71 -0.16 3.58
CA PHE A 64 2.73 0.35 4.55
C PHE A 64 2.16 -0.71 5.48
N SER A 65 2.21 -1.99 5.10
CA SER A 65 1.76 -3.11 5.92
C SER A 65 2.85 -3.67 6.83
N THR A 66 4.09 -3.18 6.74
CA THR A 66 5.20 -3.58 7.61
C THR A 66 4.82 -3.43 9.08
N HIS A 67 5.04 -4.48 9.87
CA HIS A 67 4.79 -4.48 11.31
C HIS A 67 5.88 -3.70 12.05
N LEU A 68 5.48 -2.89 13.00
CA LEU A 68 6.36 -2.13 13.88
C LEU A 68 6.42 -2.86 15.23
N ASP A 69 7.35 -3.83 15.34
CA ASP A 69 7.48 -4.68 16.54
C ASP A 69 8.31 -4.03 17.64
N ALA A 70 9.26 -3.17 17.26
CA ALA A 70 10.09 -2.42 18.19
C ALA A 70 10.22 -0.95 17.70
N VAL A 71 9.92 -0.01 18.60
CA VAL A 71 9.96 1.42 18.27
C VAL A 71 10.84 2.13 19.28
N ASP A 72 11.93 2.73 18.82
CA ASP A 72 12.80 3.61 19.59
C ASP A 72 12.81 5.02 18.98
N ILE A 73 12.46 6.03 19.78
CA ILE A 73 12.30 7.41 19.35
C ILE A 73 13.12 8.33 20.25
N GLY A 74 14.20 8.87 19.71
CA GLY A 74 15.07 9.80 20.42
C GLY A 74 14.48 11.23 20.53
N ALA A 75 13.64 11.67 19.57
CA ALA A 75 13.09 13.01 19.56
C ALA A 75 11.85 13.13 20.46
N PRO A 76 11.84 14.00 21.51
CA PRO A 76 10.72 14.08 22.46
C PRO A 76 9.38 14.41 21.83
N ALA A 77 9.34 15.31 20.86
CA ALA A 77 8.10 15.68 20.16
C ALA A 77 7.51 14.52 19.38
N VAL A 78 8.35 13.72 18.71
CA VAL A 78 7.93 12.54 17.95
C VAL A 78 7.46 11.45 18.91
N LYS A 79 8.17 11.25 20.04
CA LYS A 79 7.75 10.30 21.09
C LYS A 79 6.38 10.66 21.65
N ALA A 80 6.12 11.94 21.92
CA ALA A 80 4.82 12.39 22.37
C ALA A 80 3.72 12.19 21.32
N ALA A 81 4.02 12.37 20.03
CA ALA A 81 3.10 12.10 18.94
C ALA A 81 2.79 10.59 18.82
N TYR A 82 3.81 9.75 18.97
CA TYR A 82 3.64 8.31 18.97
C TYR A 82 2.78 7.82 20.15
N GLN A 83 2.97 8.42 21.35
CA GLN A 83 2.10 8.10 22.49
C GLN A 83 0.63 8.43 22.20
N ARG A 84 0.35 9.61 21.62
CA ARG A 84 -1.03 9.96 21.19
C ARG A 84 -1.61 8.98 20.18
N TYR A 85 -0.77 8.43 19.29
CA TYR A 85 -1.20 7.37 18.39
C TYR A 85 -1.61 6.11 19.16
N LEU A 86 -0.83 5.67 20.15
CA LEU A 86 -1.15 4.50 20.96
C LEU A 86 -2.46 4.70 21.75
N ASP A 87 -2.65 5.89 22.34
CA ASP A 87 -3.88 6.25 23.05
C ASP A 87 -5.09 6.25 22.11
N ALA A 88 -4.94 6.79 20.90
CA ALA A 88 -5.97 6.78 19.88
C ALA A 88 -6.32 5.36 19.40
N ARG A 89 -5.37 4.43 19.35
CA ARG A 89 -5.64 3.01 19.05
C ARG A 89 -6.59 2.41 20.08
N VAL A 90 -6.34 2.67 21.37
CA VAL A 90 -7.21 2.21 22.46
C VAL A 90 -8.61 2.85 22.33
N GLU A 91 -8.66 4.15 22.06
CA GLU A 91 -9.92 4.84 21.83
C GLU A 91 -10.72 4.24 20.66
N VAL A 92 -10.08 3.97 19.53
CA VAL A 92 -10.75 3.49 18.31
C VAL A 92 -11.12 2.03 18.37
N TYR A 93 -10.20 1.16 18.82
CA TYR A 93 -10.35 -0.29 18.75
C TYR A 93 -10.78 -0.94 20.06
N GLY A 94 -10.61 -0.26 21.19
CA GLY A 94 -10.71 -0.82 22.56
C GLY A 94 -9.40 -1.53 22.97
N GLU A 95 -9.17 -1.68 24.26
CA GLU A 95 -7.92 -2.21 24.81
C GLU A 95 -7.53 -3.58 24.24
N GLU A 96 -8.46 -4.53 24.23
CA GLU A 96 -8.19 -5.90 23.81
C GLU A 96 -7.79 -6.01 22.33
N LYS A 97 -8.54 -5.31 21.45
CA LYS A 97 -8.26 -5.32 20.00
C LYS A 97 -7.01 -4.50 19.67
N ALA A 98 -6.79 -3.38 20.36
CA ALA A 98 -5.59 -2.56 20.17
C ALA A 98 -4.33 -3.33 20.52
N ALA A 99 -4.35 -4.17 21.57
CA ALA A 99 -3.23 -5.00 21.97
C ALA A 99 -2.91 -6.12 20.95
N LYS A 100 -3.94 -6.71 20.34
CA LYS A 100 -3.78 -7.83 19.38
C LYS A 100 -3.50 -7.37 17.94
N ARG A 101 -3.93 -6.16 17.59
CA ARG A 101 -3.77 -5.64 16.22
C ARG A 101 -2.33 -5.16 16.00
N PRO A 102 -1.64 -5.58 14.93
CA PRO A 102 -0.29 -5.11 14.66
C PRO A 102 -0.29 -3.59 14.44
N GLN A 103 0.80 -2.95 14.85
CA GLN A 103 1.08 -1.57 14.50
C GLN A 103 1.74 -1.56 13.12
N THR A 104 1.24 -0.76 12.22
CA THR A 104 1.78 -0.63 10.85
C THR A 104 1.80 0.83 10.44
N LEU A 105 2.57 1.18 9.41
CA LEU A 105 2.55 2.53 8.85
C LEU A 105 1.14 2.91 8.35
N MET A 106 0.41 1.96 7.77
CA MET A 106 -0.98 2.15 7.34
C MET A 106 -1.91 2.43 8.51
N ASP A 107 -1.72 1.73 9.63
CA ASP A 107 -2.50 1.98 10.85
C ASP A 107 -2.25 3.40 11.37
N ILE A 108 -0.98 3.84 11.42
CA ILE A 108 -0.63 5.22 11.79
C ILE A 108 -1.29 6.24 10.85
N ALA A 109 -1.18 6.02 9.54
CA ALA A 109 -1.71 6.95 8.53
C ALA A 109 -3.24 7.08 8.60
N THR A 110 -3.96 5.98 8.86
CA THR A 110 -5.43 5.96 8.81
C THR A 110 -6.11 6.22 10.15
N LEU A 111 -5.39 6.11 11.27
CA LEU A 111 -5.99 6.18 12.59
C LEU A 111 -6.60 7.56 12.92
N GLY A 112 -5.99 8.63 12.40
CA GLY A 112 -6.51 9.99 12.58
C GLY A 112 -7.94 10.16 12.07
N ALA A 113 -8.19 9.72 10.84
CA ALA A 113 -9.53 9.74 10.24
C ALA A 113 -10.52 8.86 11.02
N LYS A 114 -10.10 7.66 11.43
CA LYS A 114 -10.92 6.75 12.25
C LYS A 114 -11.29 7.37 13.61
N THR A 115 -10.35 8.10 14.22
CA THR A 115 -10.59 8.80 15.50
C THR A 115 -11.60 9.92 15.32
N LEU A 116 -11.44 10.77 14.30
CA LEU A 116 -12.37 11.84 13.99
C LEU A 116 -13.78 11.30 13.70
N LYS A 117 -13.87 10.23 12.91
CA LYS A 117 -15.13 9.55 12.62
C LYS A 117 -15.79 9.04 13.91
N LYS A 118 -15.04 8.35 14.77
CA LYS A 118 -15.57 7.84 16.06
C LYS A 118 -16.08 8.95 16.98
N ARG A 119 -15.46 10.13 16.91
CA ARG A 119 -15.88 11.32 17.68
C ARG A 119 -17.04 12.07 17.03
N GLY A 120 -17.55 11.62 15.87
CA GLY A 120 -18.63 12.28 15.15
C GLY A 120 -18.23 13.62 14.51
N LEU A 121 -16.95 13.83 14.24
CA LEU A 121 -16.40 15.06 13.66
C LEU A 121 -16.32 15.04 12.13
N LEU A 122 -16.89 14.03 11.51
CA LEU A 122 -16.95 13.88 10.05
C LEU A 122 -18.40 13.57 9.61
N PRO A 123 -19.38 14.44 9.92
CA PRO A 123 -20.79 14.17 9.62
C PRO A 123 -21.08 14.18 8.11
N GLU A 124 -20.25 14.87 7.31
CA GLU A 124 -20.41 14.98 5.87
C GLU A 124 -19.81 13.78 5.12
N LEU A 125 -19.08 12.89 5.81
CA LEU A 125 -18.45 11.75 5.18
C LEU A 125 -19.50 10.75 4.71
N ASP A 126 -19.53 10.49 3.41
CA ASP A 126 -20.34 9.42 2.83
C ASP A 126 -19.79 8.06 3.23
N GLU A 127 -20.65 7.19 3.75
CA GLU A 127 -20.31 5.83 4.15
C GLU A 127 -20.95 4.83 3.19
N SER A 128 -20.23 4.47 2.15
CA SER A 128 -20.63 3.40 1.23
C SER A 128 -19.83 2.12 1.46
N GLU A 129 -20.31 1.02 0.90
CA GLU A 129 -19.56 -0.25 0.87
C GLU A 129 -18.34 -0.17 -0.06
N GLU A 130 -18.34 0.78 -1.00
CA GLU A 130 -17.22 1.06 -1.86
C GLU A 130 -16.27 2.05 -1.20
N ILE A 131 -15.05 1.59 -0.90
CA ILE A 131 -14.02 2.35 -0.20
C ILE A 131 -12.88 2.84 -1.10
N ASN A 132 -13.10 2.88 -2.42
CA ASN A 132 -12.10 3.29 -3.41
C ASN A 132 -11.82 4.79 -3.42
N ALA A 133 -12.69 5.59 -2.81
CA ALA A 133 -12.56 7.03 -2.75
C ALA A 133 -13.06 7.55 -1.41
N CYS A 134 -12.71 8.78 -1.08
CA CYS A 134 -13.31 9.53 0.00
C CYS A 134 -14.37 10.45 -0.60
N SER A 135 -15.64 10.27 -0.25
CA SER A 135 -16.75 11.10 -0.72
C SER A 135 -17.35 11.86 0.45
N ILE A 136 -17.69 13.11 0.21
CA ILE A 136 -18.38 13.96 1.19
C ILE A 136 -19.66 14.54 0.59
N HIS A 137 -20.69 14.66 1.40
CA HIS A 137 -21.92 15.38 1.06
C HIS A 137 -21.68 16.89 1.09
N VAL A 138 -22.02 17.58 0.02
CA VAL A 138 -21.88 19.03 -0.10
C VAL A 138 -23.19 19.64 -0.58
N PRO A 139 -23.84 20.49 0.21
CA PRO A 139 -25.01 21.24 -0.25
C PRO A 139 -24.58 22.27 -1.31
N ALA A 140 -25.12 22.15 -2.51
CA ALA A 140 -24.83 23.04 -3.63
C ALA A 140 -26.08 23.83 -4.05
N GLN A 141 -25.91 25.10 -4.39
CA GLN A 141 -26.98 25.92 -4.97
C GLN A 141 -26.87 25.90 -6.49
N VAL A 142 -27.85 25.28 -7.15
CA VAL A 142 -27.91 25.20 -8.62
C VAL A 142 -29.23 25.81 -9.10
N ASP A 143 -29.18 26.87 -9.88
CA ASP A 143 -30.35 27.60 -10.39
C ASP A 143 -31.35 28.01 -9.29
N GLY A 144 -30.83 28.43 -8.13
CA GLY A 144 -31.64 28.86 -6.98
C GLY A 144 -32.29 27.71 -6.19
N LYS A 145 -31.92 26.44 -6.48
CA LYS A 145 -32.38 25.27 -5.75
C LYS A 145 -31.20 24.62 -5.05
N GLU A 146 -31.42 24.22 -3.81
CA GLU A 146 -30.45 23.42 -3.07
C GLU A 146 -30.47 21.96 -3.56
N GLN A 147 -29.29 21.42 -3.82
CA GLN A 147 -29.07 20.03 -4.20
C GLN A 147 -27.98 19.44 -3.31
N ASP A 148 -28.12 18.19 -2.94
CA ASP A 148 -27.08 17.44 -2.25
C ASP A 148 -26.17 16.77 -3.28
N TRP A 149 -24.89 17.16 -3.26
CA TRP A 149 -23.88 16.66 -4.19
C TRP A 149 -22.87 15.82 -3.42
N LEU A 150 -22.37 14.76 -4.04
CA LEU A 150 -21.22 14.00 -3.58
C LEU A 150 -19.95 14.55 -4.25
N LEU A 151 -19.05 15.09 -3.43
CA LEU A 151 -17.71 15.47 -3.86
C LEU A 151 -16.76 14.32 -3.56
N MET A 152 -16.27 13.70 -4.61
CA MET A 152 -15.39 12.52 -4.52
C MET A 152 -13.92 12.95 -4.61
N PHE A 153 -13.12 12.51 -3.65
CA PHE A 153 -11.66 12.66 -3.64
C PHE A 153 -11.03 11.31 -3.91
N LYS A 154 -10.24 11.23 -4.99
CA LYS A 154 -9.44 10.07 -5.34
C LYS A 154 -8.00 10.52 -5.58
N ASN A 155 -7.05 9.96 -4.85
CA ASN A 155 -5.64 10.26 -5.02
C ASN A 155 -4.96 9.13 -5.80
N GLU A 156 -5.36 8.99 -7.07
CA GLU A 156 -4.72 8.09 -8.02
C GLU A 156 -4.32 8.89 -9.25
N THR A 157 -3.07 8.73 -9.68
CA THR A 157 -2.50 9.47 -10.81
C THR A 157 -2.42 8.63 -12.09
N HIS A 158 -2.83 7.37 -12.05
CA HIS A 158 -2.59 6.41 -13.12
C HIS A 158 -3.43 6.67 -14.38
N ASN A 159 -4.68 7.05 -14.22
CA ASN A 159 -5.58 7.25 -15.36
C ASN A 159 -5.21 8.47 -16.20
N HIS A 160 -4.81 9.56 -15.57
CA HIS A 160 -4.41 10.77 -16.28
C HIS A 160 -3.09 10.60 -17.05
N PRO A 161 -2.03 10.01 -16.49
CA PRO A 161 -0.85 9.62 -17.26
C PRO A 161 -1.17 8.69 -18.43
N THR A 162 -2.13 7.77 -18.31
CA THR A 162 -2.56 6.89 -19.41
C THR A 162 -3.20 7.65 -20.57
N GLU A 163 -3.91 8.73 -20.30
CA GLU A 163 -4.49 9.59 -21.32
C GLU A 163 -3.43 10.34 -22.13
N ILE A 164 -2.36 10.78 -21.46
CA ILE A 164 -1.26 11.55 -22.07
C ILE A 164 -0.23 10.60 -22.69
N GLU A 165 0.12 9.55 -21.99
CA GLU A 165 1.12 8.54 -22.37
C GLU A 165 0.60 7.14 -22.03
N PRO A 166 -0.02 6.44 -22.99
CA PRO A 166 -0.71 5.15 -22.72
C PRO A 166 0.17 4.09 -22.06
N PHE A 167 1.46 4.07 -22.35
CA PHE A 167 2.40 3.12 -21.76
C PHE A 167 2.77 3.46 -20.30
N GLY A 168 2.73 4.72 -19.92
CA GLY A 168 3.07 5.17 -18.57
C GLY A 168 2.00 4.87 -17.52
N GLY A 169 0.73 4.74 -17.95
CA GLY A 169 -0.40 4.52 -17.06
C GLY A 169 -1.07 3.15 -17.18
N ALA A 170 -0.88 2.46 -18.31
CA ALA A 170 -1.62 1.23 -18.62
C ALA A 170 -1.34 0.04 -17.69
N GLY A 171 -0.17 -0.01 -17.05
CA GLY A 171 0.19 -1.08 -16.11
C GLY A 171 -0.61 -1.07 -14.80
N HIS A 172 -1.48 -0.10 -14.60
CA HIS A 172 -2.22 0.11 -13.37
C HIS A 172 -3.75 -0.02 -13.54
N LEU A 173 -4.18 -0.45 -14.72
CA LEU A 173 -5.58 -0.71 -15.02
C LEU A 173 -5.94 -2.16 -14.63
N HIS A 174 -5.96 -2.43 -13.34
CA HIS A 174 -6.37 -3.73 -12.79
C HIS A 174 -7.53 -3.56 -11.85
#